data_eb34fef41a1fc1282f660a5308dad446
#
_entry.id   eb34fef41a1fc1282f660a5308dad446
#
_cell.length_a   1.000
_cell.length_b   1.000
_cell.length_c   1.000
_cell.angle_alpha   90.00
_cell.angle_beta   90.00
_cell.angle_gamma   90.00
#
_symmetry.space_group_name_H-M   'P 1'
#
loop_
_entity.id
_entity.type
_entity.pdbx_description
1 polymer ?
#
loop_
_entity_poly.entity_id
_entity_poly.type
_entity_poly.pdbx_seq_one_letter_code
_entity_poly.pdbx_strand_id
1 'polypeptide(L)'
;MITIIRADGTAERRQLDAMRGRAAEKNADIELAVKAVMEDVRVEGLAAVERYSLQFDGQPPYELSRERLEGVCAACPKQLIAALEHAARNIRDYNEKLLAKSMEWTSPDGGRVGRVVRGLTRVGIYVPGGTAAYPSSVLMNAVPAKVAGVEEIVMLTPPTENLSDAVLAAAKIAGVDRVIAVGGAQAVAAATYGAGFIPRVDKLVGPGNAYVAAAKRLAYGALDIDMVAGPSEVLVIADNTADSKFIAADLLSQAEHDKLASAVLLTDSMELSQAVDTEIIRQTSYLSRSEIMEASLRDFGCAIVCDSLSQCVELANEIAPEHLEIVTKSPRELLPLVKNAGAVFLGAYTPEPLGDYLAGPDHVLPTSGTARFFSPLSVDSFLKSMSVLEFSREALEPISQEIIALAQAEKLTAHANSIQVRFEEGGVPMRQATIQRTTKETDITLSLCLEGGEVNISTGIGFFDHMLTALAFYAGFGLELSALGDLHVDGHHTVEDVGIVLGQAFREALGDKKGIRRYGTGLVPMDEALCRTVLDCSNRPYLAFDAPMPQPIIGGYDSCLTVEFMRAFSVNGGITLHQKCEYGDNAHHITEALFKSLGVALKEAVRDEGDA
;
A
#
# COMPACT_ATOMS: atom_id res chain seq x y z
N MET A 1 40.63 29.43 -7.89
CA MET A 1 39.92 28.35 -8.60
C MET A 1 38.45 28.33 -8.23
N ILE A 2 38.10 28.57 -6.96
CA ILE A 2 36.72 28.73 -6.51
C ILE A 2 36.31 30.19 -6.43
N THR A 3 35.00 30.50 -6.52
CA THR A 3 34.48 31.85 -6.35
C THR A 3 34.37 32.20 -4.86
N ILE A 4 35.00 33.30 -4.40
CA ILE A 4 34.88 33.78 -3.03
C ILE A 4 33.80 34.87 -2.98
N ILE A 5 32.77 34.66 -2.14
CA ILE A 5 31.58 35.50 -2.04
C ILE A 5 31.45 35.97 -0.57
N ARG A 6 31.06 37.20 -0.34
CA ARG A 6 30.61 37.65 0.98
C ARG A 6 29.10 37.43 1.11
N ALA A 7 28.65 36.90 2.19
CA ALA A 7 27.21 36.73 2.47
C ALA A 7 26.59 38.12 2.70
N ASP A 8 25.85 38.62 1.72
CA ASP A 8 25.20 39.95 1.72
C ASP A 8 23.66 39.86 1.53
N GLY A 9 23.10 38.67 1.50
CA GLY A 9 21.69 38.41 1.25
C GLY A 9 21.34 38.25 -0.25
N THR A 10 22.29 38.46 -1.15
CA THR A 10 22.04 38.46 -2.61
C THR A 10 23.01 37.57 -3.40
N ALA A 11 24.30 37.73 -3.17
CA ALA A 11 25.34 37.06 -3.97
C ALA A 11 25.36 35.53 -3.67
N GLU A 12 25.32 35.17 -2.40
CA GLU A 12 25.27 33.78 -1.96
C GLU A 12 23.98 33.09 -2.44
N ARG A 13 22.83 33.79 -2.44
CA ARG A 13 21.55 33.20 -2.89
C ARG A 13 21.58 32.88 -4.38
N ARG A 14 22.14 33.72 -5.23
CA ARG A 14 22.33 33.44 -6.65
C ARG A 14 23.17 32.19 -6.89
N GLN A 15 24.24 32.01 -6.11
CA GLN A 15 25.09 30.84 -6.21
C GLN A 15 24.34 29.57 -5.75
N LEU A 16 23.59 29.64 -4.66
CA LEU A 16 22.78 28.54 -4.15
C LEU A 16 21.68 28.14 -5.14
N ASP A 17 21.03 29.12 -5.79
CA ASP A 17 19.99 28.85 -6.79
C ASP A 17 20.58 28.20 -8.05
N ALA A 18 21.78 28.64 -8.49
CA ALA A 18 22.49 28.00 -9.60
C ALA A 18 22.83 26.52 -9.27
N MET A 19 23.25 26.24 -8.03
CA MET A 19 23.56 24.90 -7.58
C MET A 19 22.29 24.01 -7.50
N ARG A 20 21.15 24.57 -7.09
CA ARG A 20 19.86 23.85 -7.06
C ARG A 20 19.33 23.54 -8.46
N GLY A 21 19.57 24.43 -9.43
CA GLY A 21 19.10 24.29 -10.82
C GLY A 21 19.83 23.20 -11.63
N ARG A 22 21.03 22.77 -11.22
CA ARG A 22 21.91 21.87 -11.99
C ARG A 22 21.32 20.52 -12.39
N ALA A 23 20.34 20.03 -11.63
CA ALA A 23 19.71 18.73 -11.85
C ALA A 23 18.41 18.80 -12.69
N ALA A 24 17.87 20.00 -12.96
CA ALA A 24 16.51 20.15 -13.49
C ALA A 24 16.40 20.10 -15.03
N GLU A 25 17.39 20.51 -15.77
CA GLU A 25 17.25 20.81 -17.22
C GLU A 25 17.24 19.62 -18.18
N LYS A 26 17.65 18.41 -17.79
CA LYS A 26 17.81 17.25 -18.70
C LYS A 26 16.79 16.12 -18.52
N ASN A 27 15.76 16.29 -17.71
CA ASN A 27 14.97 15.15 -17.23
C ASN A 27 13.81 14.68 -18.14
N ALA A 28 13.24 15.51 -19.03
CA ALA A 28 12.03 15.14 -19.78
C ALA A 28 12.25 14.04 -20.82
N ASP A 29 13.32 14.17 -21.63
CA ASP A 29 13.63 13.17 -22.67
C ASP A 29 14.07 11.83 -22.06
N ILE A 30 14.86 11.90 -20.98
CA ILE A 30 15.28 10.72 -20.23
C ILE A 30 14.05 10.01 -19.65
N GLU A 31 13.12 10.76 -19.06
CA GLU A 31 11.92 10.19 -18.47
C GLU A 31 11.03 9.50 -19.50
N LEU A 32 10.88 10.09 -20.70
CA LEU A 32 10.13 9.49 -21.79
C LEU A 32 10.77 8.17 -22.26
N ALA A 33 12.08 8.16 -22.45
CA ALA A 33 12.82 6.97 -22.85
C ALA A 33 12.71 5.86 -21.78
N VAL A 34 12.84 6.22 -20.50
CA VAL A 34 12.75 5.27 -19.39
C VAL A 34 11.33 4.70 -19.25
N LYS A 35 10.28 5.51 -19.43
CA LYS A 35 8.89 5.02 -19.45
C LYS A 35 8.67 3.95 -20.51
N ALA A 36 9.23 4.13 -21.70
CA ALA A 36 9.15 3.13 -22.76
C ALA A 36 9.83 1.81 -22.35
N VAL A 37 11.07 1.91 -21.82
CA VAL A 37 11.81 0.73 -21.33
C VAL A 37 11.04 -0.02 -20.24
N MET A 38 10.49 0.72 -19.27
CA MET A 38 9.74 0.10 -18.16
C MET A 38 8.47 -0.59 -18.63
N GLU A 39 7.74 0.02 -19.58
CA GLU A 39 6.53 -0.58 -20.15
C GLU A 39 6.85 -1.82 -20.97
N ASP A 40 7.88 -1.78 -21.82
CA ASP A 40 8.31 -2.94 -22.60
C ASP A 40 8.69 -4.13 -21.70
N VAL A 41 9.46 -3.86 -20.63
CA VAL A 41 9.84 -4.93 -19.68
C VAL A 41 8.61 -5.44 -18.93
N ARG A 42 7.66 -4.59 -18.59
CA ARG A 42 6.40 -5.00 -17.94
C ARG A 42 5.58 -5.95 -18.83
N VAL A 43 5.57 -5.72 -20.14
CA VAL A 43 4.76 -6.49 -21.11
C VAL A 43 5.51 -7.72 -21.62
N GLU A 44 6.78 -7.58 -22.03
CA GLU A 44 7.57 -8.60 -22.70
C GLU A 44 8.51 -9.37 -21.75
N GLY A 45 8.68 -8.90 -20.51
CA GLY A 45 9.53 -9.56 -19.51
C GLY A 45 10.99 -9.66 -19.91
N LEU A 46 11.57 -10.87 -19.81
CA LEU A 46 12.99 -11.12 -20.07
C LEU A 46 13.40 -10.74 -21.50
N ALA A 47 12.53 -10.93 -22.50
CA ALA A 47 12.85 -10.61 -23.89
C ALA A 47 13.16 -9.11 -24.09
N ALA A 48 12.42 -8.22 -23.43
CA ALA A 48 12.73 -6.80 -23.44
C ALA A 48 14.04 -6.49 -22.72
N VAL A 49 14.28 -7.13 -21.57
CA VAL A 49 15.55 -6.94 -20.83
C VAL A 49 16.74 -7.36 -21.68
N GLU A 50 16.68 -8.51 -22.34
CA GLU A 50 17.72 -8.99 -23.25
C GLU A 50 17.97 -8.03 -24.40
N ARG A 51 16.90 -7.55 -25.05
CA ARG A 51 16.96 -6.57 -26.14
C ARG A 51 17.68 -5.28 -25.70
N TYR A 52 17.31 -4.71 -24.57
CA TYR A 52 17.91 -3.49 -24.06
C TYR A 52 19.35 -3.68 -23.55
N SER A 53 19.64 -4.83 -22.90
CA SER A 53 21.00 -5.14 -22.46
C SER A 53 21.95 -5.32 -23.66
N LEU A 54 21.50 -5.99 -24.72
CA LEU A 54 22.29 -6.08 -25.96
C LEU A 54 22.49 -4.71 -26.61
N GLN A 55 21.48 -3.85 -26.59
CA GLN A 55 21.56 -2.50 -27.19
C GLN A 55 22.50 -1.57 -26.42
N PHE A 56 22.45 -1.58 -25.08
CA PHE A 56 23.15 -0.61 -24.26
C PHE A 56 24.47 -1.12 -23.67
N ASP A 57 24.52 -2.40 -23.34
CA ASP A 57 25.65 -3.03 -22.66
C ASP A 57 26.46 -3.96 -23.59
N GLY A 58 25.92 -4.27 -24.80
CA GLY A 58 26.56 -5.16 -25.77
C GLY A 58 26.51 -6.65 -25.43
N GLN A 59 25.89 -7.01 -24.32
CA GLN A 59 25.79 -8.39 -23.80
C GLN A 59 24.40 -8.66 -23.23
N PRO A 60 23.89 -9.90 -23.31
CA PRO A 60 22.63 -10.26 -22.65
C PRO A 60 22.83 -10.30 -21.13
N PRO A 61 21.75 -10.20 -20.34
CA PRO A 61 21.81 -10.35 -18.89
C PRO A 61 22.18 -11.79 -18.54
N TYR A 62 22.94 -11.99 -17.47
CA TYR A 62 23.26 -13.30 -16.94
C TYR A 62 23.39 -13.29 -15.43
N GLU A 63 23.21 -14.44 -14.80
CA GLU A 63 23.47 -14.64 -13.37
C GLU A 63 24.87 -15.21 -13.17
N LEU A 64 25.62 -14.61 -12.24
CA LEU A 64 26.96 -15.10 -11.89
C LEU A 64 26.86 -16.46 -11.17
N SER A 65 27.73 -17.40 -11.54
CA SER A 65 27.73 -18.67 -10.86
C SER A 65 28.18 -18.54 -9.41
N ARG A 66 27.65 -19.41 -8.56
CA ARG A 66 27.98 -19.42 -7.13
C ARG A 66 29.46 -19.72 -6.91
N GLU A 67 30.05 -20.62 -7.71
CA GLU A 67 31.48 -20.98 -7.64
C GLU A 67 32.37 -19.75 -7.90
N ARG A 68 32.01 -18.92 -8.88
CA ARG A 68 32.72 -17.67 -9.18
C ARG A 68 32.68 -16.71 -8.01
N LEU A 69 31.51 -16.53 -7.40
CA LEU A 69 31.33 -15.64 -6.24
C LEU A 69 32.08 -16.19 -5.00
N GLU A 70 32.04 -17.50 -4.77
CA GLU A 70 32.74 -18.12 -3.63
C GLU A 70 34.26 -18.07 -3.76
N GLY A 71 34.79 -18.19 -4.97
CA GLY A 71 36.22 -18.19 -5.24
C GLY A 71 36.89 -16.82 -5.32
N VAL A 72 36.12 -15.73 -5.44
CA VAL A 72 36.63 -14.41 -5.82
C VAL A 72 37.62 -13.80 -4.82
N CYS A 73 37.43 -14.02 -3.52
CA CYS A 73 38.34 -13.47 -2.50
C CYS A 73 39.79 -13.95 -2.62
N ALA A 74 40.00 -15.14 -3.18
CA ALA A 74 41.34 -15.67 -3.41
C ALA A 74 42.06 -14.96 -4.57
N ALA A 75 41.33 -14.32 -5.49
CA ALA A 75 41.91 -13.57 -6.61
C ALA A 75 42.28 -12.13 -6.22
N CYS A 76 41.79 -11.62 -5.07
CA CYS A 76 42.03 -10.25 -4.63
C CYS A 76 43.28 -10.10 -3.75
N PRO A 77 43.92 -8.93 -3.74
CA PRO A 77 45.01 -8.63 -2.79
C PRO A 77 44.54 -8.79 -1.34
N LYS A 78 45.34 -9.46 -0.51
CA LYS A 78 45.00 -9.69 0.92
C LYS A 78 44.72 -8.42 1.70
N GLN A 79 45.46 -7.34 1.39
CA GLN A 79 45.23 -6.02 2.03
C GLN A 79 43.83 -5.46 1.72
N LEU A 80 43.37 -5.63 0.47
CA LEU A 80 42.03 -5.18 0.08
C LEU A 80 40.96 -6.00 0.81
N ILE A 81 41.08 -7.32 0.86
CA ILE A 81 40.14 -8.18 1.60
C ILE A 81 40.09 -7.78 3.07
N ALA A 82 41.23 -7.57 3.73
CA ALA A 82 41.30 -7.16 5.12
C ALA A 82 40.59 -5.78 5.34
N ALA A 83 40.76 -4.85 4.41
CA ALA A 83 40.08 -3.55 4.46
C ALA A 83 38.56 -3.67 4.29
N LEU A 84 38.09 -4.47 3.31
CA LEU A 84 36.66 -4.73 3.09
C LEU A 84 36.00 -5.44 4.29
N GLU A 85 36.68 -6.41 4.88
CA GLU A 85 36.21 -7.08 6.10
C GLU A 85 36.15 -6.13 7.30
N HIS A 86 37.12 -5.21 7.42
CA HIS A 86 37.11 -4.19 8.46
C HIS A 86 35.94 -3.22 8.29
N ALA A 87 35.75 -2.70 7.08
CA ALA A 87 34.61 -1.84 6.75
C ALA A 87 33.27 -2.55 7.06
N ALA A 88 33.10 -3.80 6.58
CA ALA A 88 31.90 -4.57 6.83
C ALA A 88 31.60 -4.79 8.32
N ARG A 89 32.64 -5.00 9.15
CA ARG A 89 32.46 -5.09 10.61
C ARG A 89 31.99 -3.79 11.23
N ASN A 90 32.56 -2.67 10.84
CA ASN A 90 32.18 -1.35 11.39
C ASN A 90 30.75 -0.95 10.96
N ILE A 91 30.38 -1.20 9.69
CA ILE A 91 29.03 -0.96 9.18
C ILE A 91 28.02 -1.84 9.93
N ARG A 92 28.36 -3.10 10.18
CA ARG A 92 27.52 -4.03 10.94
C ARG A 92 27.33 -3.56 12.37
N ASP A 93 28.42 -3.25 13.09
CA ASP A 93 28.39 -2.79 14.49
C ASP A 93 27.54 -1.52 14.64
N TYR A 94 27.66 -0.59 13.71
CA TYR A 94 26.85 0.63 13.68
C TYR A 94 25.35 0.32 13.51
N ASN A 95 25.00 -0.48 12.51
CA ASN A 95 23.61 -0.80 12.17
C ASN A 95 22.94 -1.71 13.22
N GLU A 96 23.68 -2.63 13.85
CA GLU A 96 23.16 -3.46 14.96
C GLU A 96 22.72 -2.60 16.15
N LYS A 97 23.39 -1.47 16.42
CA LYS A 97 23.01 -0.53 17.47
C LYS A 97 21.76 0.30 17.14
N LEU A 98 21.47 0.49 15.86
CA LEU A 98 20.28 1.21 15.39
C LEU A 98 19.07 0.28 15.21
N LEU A 99 19.26 -1.04 15.20
CA LEU A 99 18.22 -2.01 14.85
C LEU A 99 16.99 -1.87 15.76
N ALA A 100 15.87 -1.48 15.14
CA ALA A 100 14.59 -1.35 15.83
C ALA A 100 14.05 -2.73 16.25
N LYS A 101 13.43 -2.80 17.44
CA LYS A 101 12.88 -4.05 18.00
C LYS A 101 11.35 -4.02 18.01
N SER A 102 10.77 -5.20 17.86
CA SER A 102 9.35 -5.41 18.14
C SER A 102 9.06 -5.11 19.61
N MET A 103 7.90 -4.52 19.90
CA MET A 103 7.47 -4.17 21.25
C MET A 103 5.97 -4.28 21.39
N GLU A 104 5.51 -4.66 22.56
CA GLU A 104 4.09 -4.72 22.92
C GLU A 104 3.92 -4.11 24.33
N TRP A 105 2.76 -3.49 24.55
CA TRP A 105 2.38 -2.94 25.86
C TRP A 105 0.87 -2.99 26.04
N THR A 106 0.41 -2.83 27.27
CA THR A 106 -1.02 -2.70 27.56
C THR A 106 -1.43 -1.24 27.36
N SER A 107 -2.49 -1.03 26.55
CA SER A 107 -3.08 0.30 26.36
C SER A 107 -3.83 0.76 27.61
N PRO A 108 -4.15 2.06 27.75
CA PRO A 108 -4.98 2.56 28.87
C PRO A 108 -6.32 1.83 29.01
N ASP A 109 -6.88 1.34 27.91
CA ASP A 109 -8.17 0.64 27.86
C ASP A 109 -8.04 -0.88 28.10
N GLY A 110 -6.86 -1.36 28.50
CA GLY A 110 -6.62 -2.76 28.86
C GLY A 110 -6.33 -3.71 27.70
N GLY A 111 -6.37 -3.22 26.44
CA GLY A 111 -5.98 -4.01 25.27
C GLY A 111 -4.46 -4.12 25.14
N ARG A 112 -3.96 -5.19 24.54
CA ARG A 112 -2.55 -5.30 24.13
C ARG A 112 -2.38 -4.65 22.77
N VAL A 113 -1.44 -3.72 22.69
CA VAL A 113 -1.06 -3.05 21.44
C VAL A 113 0.43 -3.17 21.24
N GLY A 114 0.87 -3.19 20.00
CA GLY A 114 2.28 -3.37 19.73
C GLY A 114 2.68 -3.05 18.30
N ARG A 115 3.97 -3.18 18.09
CA ARG A 115 4.61 -3.06 16.78
C ARG A 115 5.51 -4.27 16.56
N VAL A 116 5.26 -5.04 15.51
CA VAL A 116 6.15 -6.10 15.03
C VAL A 116 7.03 -5.53 13.93
N VAL A 117 8.34 -5.63 14.11
CA VAL A 117 9.36 -5.19 13.14
C VAL A 117 9.90 -6.42 12.41
N ARG A 118 10.02 -6.34 11.09
CA ARG A 118 10.54 -7.40 10.22
C ARG A 118 11.44 -6.80 9.15
N GLY A 119 12.46 -7.53 8.73
CA GLY A 119 13.18 -7.24 7.50
C GLY A 119 12.27 -7.41 6.28
N LEU A 120 12.61 -6.72 5.20
CA LEU A 120 12.01 -6.96 3.88
C LEU A 120 12.36 -8.37 3.41
N THR A 121 11.52 -8.95 2.55
CA THR A 121 11.76 -10.32 2.07
C THR A 121 12.90 -10.35 1.05
N ARG A 122 12.84 -9.48 0.05
CA ARG A 122 13.87 -9.43 -1.00
C ARG A 122 14.24 -8.00 -1.35
N VAL A 123 15.55 -7.72 -1.41
CA VAL A 123 16.08 -6.39 -1.72
C VAL A 123 17.03 -6.49 -2.91
N GLY A 124 16.88 -5.56 -3.85
CA GLY A 124 17.83 -5.32 -4.91
C GLY A 124 18.85 -4.26 -4.49
N ILE A 125 20.13 -4.50 -4.75
CA ILE A 125 21.16 -3.46 -4.67
C ILE A 125 21.70 -3.18 -6.06
N TYR A 126 21.64 -1.94 -6.50
CA TYR A 126 22.19 -1.54 -7.79
C TYR A 126 23.61 -1.02 -7.60
N VAL A 127 24.56 -1.65 -8.27
CA VAL A 127 25.98 -1.26 -8.25
C VAL A 127 26.37 -0.80 -9.64
N PRO A 128 26.71 0.49 -9.84
CA PRO A 128 27.04 0.99 -11.16
C PRO A 128 28.29 0.31 -11.73
N GLY A 129 28.26 0.07 -13.03
CA GLY A 129 29.45 -0.27 -13.82
C GLY A 129 30.08 1.02 -14.34
N GLY A 130 31.30 0.94 -14.84
CA GLY A 130 31.98 2.08 -15.48
C GLY A 130 33.47 2.14 -15.18
N THR A 131 34.04 3.36 -15.23
CA THR A 131 35.49 3.58 -15.06
C THR A 131 36.00 3.37 -13.63
N ALA A 132 35.12 3.33 -12.64
CA ALA A 132 35.47 3.08 -11.25
C ALA A 132 34.67 1.88 -10.70
N ALA A 133 35.35 1.01 -9.97
CA ALA A 133 34.72 -0.04 -9.19
C ALA A 133 34.36 0.52 -7.81
N TYR A 134 33.12 0.26 -7.35
CA TYR A 134 32.63 0.78 -6.06
C TYR A 134 32.35 -0.37 -5.07
N PRO A 135 33.37 -1.08 -4.56
CA PRO A 135 33.18 -2.13 -3.57
C PRO A 135 32.59 -1.60 -2.25
N SER A 136 32.86 -0.35 -1.89
CA SER A 136 32.26 0.31 -0.72
C SER A 136 30.75 0.39 -0.83
N SER A 137 30.21 0.77 -1.99
CA SER A 137 28.76 0.86 -2.21
C SER A 137 28.07 -0.51 -2.07
N VAL A 138 28.76 -1.62 -2.37
CA VAL A 138 28.22 -2.95 -2.10
C VAL A 138 28.07 -3.18 -0.59
N LEU A 139 29.12 -2.86 0.20
CA LEU A 139 29.09 -3.04 1.65
C LEU A 139 28.03 -2.17 2.30
N MET A 140 27.96 -0.89 1.91
CA MET A 140 27.03 0.10 2.46
C MET A 140 25.57 -0.27 2.19
N ASN A 141 25.26 -0.87 1.04
CA ASN A 141 23.89 -1.30 0.74
C ASN A 141 23.55 -2.69 1.31
N ALA A 142 24.48 -3.66 1.24
CA ALA A 142 24.18 -5.04 1.58
C ALA A 142 24.29 -5.35 3.09
N VAL A 143 25.28 -4.78 3.79
CA VAL A 143 25.49 -5.08 5.22
C VAL A 143 24.32 -4.60 6.08
N PRO A 144 23.77 -3.37 5.95
CA PRO A 144 22.58 -2.95 6.67
C PRO A 144 21.35 -3.82 6.36
N ALA A 145 21.20 -4.25 5.09
CA ALA A 145 20.12 -5.15 4.69
C ALA A 145 20.22 -6.51 5.40
N LYS A 146 21.44 -7.08 5.52
CA LYS A 146 21.65 -8.32 6.29
C LYS A 146 21.39 -8.14 7.78
N VAL A 147 21.78 -7.01 8.38
CA VAL A 147 21.48 -6.70 9.79
C VAL A 147 19.98 -6.59 10.02
N ALA A 148 19.24 -6.02 9.07
CA ALA A 148 17.78 -5.95 9.11
C ALA A 148 17.09 -7.31 9.02
N GLY A 149 17.82 -8.38 8.64
CA GLY A 149 17.26 -9.70 8.44
C GLY A 149 16.54 -9.89 7.10
N VAL A 150 16.99 -9.18 6.05
CA VAL A 150 16.50 -9.40 4.67
C VAL A 150 16.85 -10.83 4.25
N GLU A 151 15.85 -11.56 3.76
CA GLU A 151 15.99 -12.98 3.44
C GLU A 151 16.86 -13.21 2.20
N GLU A 152 16.68 -12.38 1.14
CA GLU A 152 17.43 -12.48 -0.10
C GLU A 152 17.90 -11.10 -0.59
N ILE A 153 19.20 -10.94 -0.82
CA ILE A 153 19.81 -9.75 -1.42
C ILE A 153 20.30 -10.08 -2.82
N VAL A 154 19.77 -9.35 -3.82
CA VAL A 154 20.09 -9.49 -5.24
C VAL A 154 20.88 -8.29 -5.70
N MET A 155 22.14 -8.46 -6.05
CA MET A 155 22.96 -7.40 -6.65
C MET A 155 22.72 -7.34 -8.16
N LEU A 156 22.42 -6.16 -8.67
CA LEU A 156 22.29 -5.85 -10.10
C LEU A 156 23.46 -4.94 -10.50
N THR A 157 24.17 -5.30 -11.54
CA THR A 157 25.31 -4.51 -12.06
C THR A 157 25.39 -4.65 -13.57
N PRO A 158 25.75 -3.61 -14.32
CA PRO A 158 25.86 -3.72 -15.78
C PRO A 158 26.79 -4.87 -16.19
N PRO A 159 26.40 -5.65 -17.22
CA PRO A 159 27.26 -6.71 -17.73
C PRO A 159 28.53 -6.09 -18.35
N THR A 160 29.67 -6.65 -17.99
CA THR A 160 30.98 -6.34 -18.56
C THR A 160 31.71 -7.63 -18.84
N GLU A 161 32.70 -7.63 -19.76
CA GLU A 161 33.53 -8.81 -20.04
C GLU A 161 34.18 -9.35 -18.77
N ASN A 162 34.57 -8.46 -17.85
CA ASN A 162 35.16 -8.82 -16.56
C ASN A 162 34.55 -7.96 -15.44
N LEU A 163 33.60 -8.52 -14.70
CA LEU A 163 33.14 -7.90 -13.46
C LEU A 163 34.31 -7.77 -12.47
N SER A 164 34.43 -6.61 -11.83
CA SER A 164 35.51 -6.31 -10.89
C SER A 164 35.55 -7.33 -9.73
N ASP A 165 36.70 -7.99 -9.57
CA ASP A 165 36.92 -8.92 -8.46
C ASP A 165 36.76 -8.23 -7.09
N ALA A 166 37.11 -6.94 -6.97
CA ALA A 166 36.92 -6.16 -5.76
C ALA A 166 35.43 -5.98 -5.41
N VAL A 167 34.58 -5.70 -6.41
CA VAL A 167 33.11 -5.59 -6.23
C VAL A 167 32.50 -6.93 -5.85
N LEU A 168 32.93 -8.01 -6.52
CA LEU A 168 32.45 -9.36 -6.20
C LEU A 168 32.92 -9.82 -4.82
N ALA A 169 34.15 -9.48 -4.41
CA ALA A 169 34.67 -9.78 -3.07
C ALA A 169 33.86 -9.03 -1.99
N ALA A 170 33.54 -7.76 -2.22
CA ALA A 170 32.65 -7.01 -1.33
C ALA A 170 31.26 -7.64 -1.26
N ALA A 171 30.68 -8.09 -2.38
CA ALA A 171 29.39 -8.79 -2.40
C ALA A 171 29.43 -10.09 -1.58
N LYS A 172 30.50 -10.87 -1.71
CA LYS A 172 30.71 -12.08 -0.90
C LYS A 172 30.83 -11.77 0.59
N ILE A 173 31.64 -10.78 0.96
CA ILE A 173 31.88 -10.37 2.36
C ILE A 173 30.60 -9.81 2.98
N ALA A 174 29.82 -9.03 2.23
CA ALA A 174 28.55 -8.47 2.68
C ALA A 174 27.43 -9.51 2.80
N GLY A 175 27.58 -10.69 2.17
CA GLY A 175 26.59 -11.75 2.18
C GLY A 175 25.48 -11.57 1.14
N VAL A 176 25.80 -11.01 -0.03
CA VAL A 176 24.88 -10.96 -1.18
C VAL A 176 24.58 -12.39 -1.64
N ASP A 177 23.29 -12.69 -1.86
CA ASP A 177 22.84 -14.04 -2.19
C ASP A 177 22.95 -14.33 -3.69
N ARG A 178 22.65 -13.34 -4.54
CA ARG A 178 22.70 -13.46 -6.00
C ARG A 178 23.31 -12.23 -6.65
N VAL A 179 24.08 -12.45 -7.69
CA VAL A 179 24.66 -11.37 -8.52
C VAL A 179 24.18 -11.56 -9.94
N ILE A 180 23.46 -10.57 -10.45
CA ILE A 180 22.90 -10.59 -11.80
C ILE A 180 23.50 -9.44 -12.59
N ALA A 181 24.15 -9.77 -13.68
CA ALA A 181 24.73 -8.84 -14.62
C ALA A 181 23.61 -8.28 -15.51
N VAL A 182 23.08 -7.13 -15.13
CA VAL A 182 22.08 -6.34 -15.85
C VAL A 182 22.17 -4.90 -15.39
N GLY A 183 22.19 -3.94 -16.33
CA GLY A 183 22.36 -2.52 -16.03
C GLY A 183 21.17 -1.67 -16.46
N GLY A 184 21.29 -0.35 -16.28
CA GLY A 184 20.37 0.63 -16.82
C GLY A 184 18.92 0.59 -16.28
N ALA A 185 18.04 1.29 -17.01
CA ALA A 185 16.61 1.33 -16.67
C ALA A 185 15.93 -0.02 -16.78
N GLN A 186 16.40 -0.92 -17.66
CA GLN A 186 15.89 -2.27 -17.82
C GLN A 186 16.17 -3.16 -16.59
N ALA A 187 17.27 -2.92 -15.88
CA ALA A 187 17.56 -3.60 -14.61
C ALA A 187 16.56 -3.19 -13.52
N VAL A 188 16.26 -1.89 -13.41
CA VAL A 188 15.26 -1.36 -12.47
C VAL A 188 13.87 -1.90 -12.81
N ALA A 189 13.49 -1.92 -14.09
CA ALA A 189 12.23 -2.48 -14.54
C ALA A 189 12.10 -3.98 -14.22
N ALA A 190 13.18 -4.76 -14.49
CA ALA A 190 13.22 -6.18 -14.16
C ALA A 190 13.11 -6.43 -12.64
N ALA A 191 13.77 -5.63 -11.82
CA ALA A 191 13.64 -5.69 -10.36
C ALA A 191 12.23 -5.31 -9.88
N THR A 192 11.54 -4.41 -10.60
CA THR A 192 10.18 -3.97 -10.26
C THR A 192 9.13 -5.02 -10.59
N TYR A 193 9.19 -5.62 -11.78
CA TYR A 193 8.12 -6.49 -12.29
C TYR A 193 8.46 -7.98 -12.22
N GLY A 194 9.74 -8.31 -12.12
CA GLY A 194 10.25 -9.64 -12.35
C GLY A 194 10.43 -9.92 -13.84
N ALA A 195 11.52 -10.57 -14.26
CA ALA A 195 11.79 -10.91 -15.66
C ALA A 195 12.63 -12.19 -15.78
N GLY A 196 11.99 -13.31 -16.05
CA GLY A 196 12.65 -14.62 -16.15
C GLY A 196 13.39 -15.00 -14.86
N PHE A 197 14.72 -15.10 -14.91
CA PHE A 197 15.55 -15.41 -13.74
C PHE A 197 15.82 -14.20 -12.82
N ILE A 198 15.48 -12.98 -13.24
CA ILE A 198 15.62 -11.76 -12.45
C ILE A 198 14.37 -11.64 -11.58
N PRO A 199 14.46 -11.80 -10.26
CA PRO A 199 13.29 -11.78 -9.39
C PRO A 199 12.80 -10.35 -9.17
N ARG A 200 11.49 -10.23 -8.90
CA ARG A 200 10.94 -9.01 -8.33
C ARG A 200 11.49 -8.80 -6.92
N VAL A 201 11.81 -7.55 -6.57
CA VAL A 201 12.27 -7.18 -5.24
C VAL A 201 11.29 -6.21 -4.57
N ASP A 202 11.33 -6.12 -3.24
CA ASP A 202 10.47 -5.21 -2.47
C ASP A 202 11.04 -3.79 -2.44
N LYS A 203 12.38 -3.67 -2.47
CA LYS A 203 13.10 -2.41 -2.48
C LYS A 203 14.35 -2.51 -3.34
N LEU A 204 14.67 -1.43 -4.06
CA LEU A 204 15.90 -1.27 -4.82
C LEU A 204 16.69 -0.07 -4.31
N VAL A 205 17.91 -0.31 -3.84
CA VAL A 205 18.82 0.70 -3.30
C VAL A 205 20.10 0.81 -4.13
N GLY A 206 20.85 1.86 -3.91
CA GLY A 206 22.14 2.10 -4.56
C GLY A 206 22.09 3.15 -5.66
N PRO A 207 23.25 3.80 -5.93
CA PRO A 207 23.39 4.86 -6.91
C PRO A 207 23.36 4.34 -8.34
N GLY A 208 23.02 5.20 -9.28
CA GLY A 208 23.02 4.92 -10.71
C GLY A 208 23.09 6.18 -11.54
N ASN A 209 23.21 6.03 -12.85
CA ASN A 209 23.17 7.18 -13.78
C ASN A 209 21.75 7.79 -13.85
N ALA A 210 21.60 8.88 -14.61
CA ALA A 210 20.32 9.58 -14.76
C ALA A 210 19.15 8.69 -15.23
N TYR A 211 19.39 7.65 -16.03
CA TYR A 211 18.38 6.69 -16.47
C TYR A 211 17.94 5.77 -15.33
N VAL A 212 18.88 5.30 -14.51
CA VAL A 212 18.59 4.49 -13.32
C VAL A 212 17.83 5.32 -12.29
N ALA A 213 18.26 6.55 -12.03
CA ALA A 213 17.56 7.47 -11.13
C ALA A 213 16.12 7.76 -11.59
N ALA A 214 15.93 8.02 -12.88
CA ALA A 214 14.59 8.21 -13.47
C ALA A 214 13.74 6.93 -13.37
N ALA A 215 14.34 5.76 -13.62
CA ALA A 215 13.63 4.48 -13.50
C ALA A 215 13.22 4.17 -12.05
N LYS A 216 14.11 4.42 -11.07
CA LYS A 216 13.77 4.30 -9.63
C LYS A 216 12.61 5.21 -9.25
N ARG A 217 12.62 6.46 -9.69
CA ARG A 217 11.51 7.41 -9.45
C ARG A 217 10.19 6.92 -10.04
N LEU A 218 10.19 6.38 -11.26
CA LEU A 218 9.00 5.85 -11.93
C LEU A 218 8.51 4.53 -11.35
N ALA A 219 9.41 3.73 -10.77
CA ALA A 219 9.10 2.47 -10.11
C ALA A 219 8.46 2.66 -8.72
N TYR A 220 8.68 3.82 -8.09
CA TYR A 220 8.18 4.09 -6.74
C TYR A 220 6.67 3.90 -6.64
N GLY A 221 6.24 3.13 -5.66
CA GLY A 221 4.85 2.69 -5.47
C GLY A 221 4.60 1.24 -5.92
N ALA A 222 5.29 0.76 -6.97
CA ALA A 222 5.34 -0.66 -7.31
C ALA A 222 6.55 -1.37 -6.68
N LEU A 223 7.59 -0.61 -6.43
CA LEU A 223 8.85 -0.95 -5.79
C LEU A 223 9.22 0.20 -4.84
N ASP A 224 9.74 -0.09 -3.66
CA ASP A 224 10.32 0.95 -2.80
C ASP A 224 11.77 1.25 -3.19
N ILE A 225 12.24 2.46 -2.92
CA ILE A 225 13.60 2.92 -3.24
C ILE A 225 14.25 3.57 -2.02
N ASP A 226 15.57 3.71 -2.02
CA ASP A 226 16.30 4.52 -1.05
C ASP A 226 15.97 6.01 -1.22
N MET A 227 16.40 6.59 -2.34
CA MET A 227 16.17 7.97 -2.72
C MET A 227 16.41 8.17 -4.21
N VAL A 228 16.09 9.35 -4.72
CA VAL A 228 16.51 9.78 -6.06
C VAL A 228 17.80 10.59 -5.88
N ALA A 229 18.94 9.95 -6.16
CA ALA A 229 20.25 10.58 -6.01
C ALA A 229 20.47 11.70 -7.03
N GLY A 230 20.98 12.81 -6.56
CA GLY A 230 21.56 13.89 -7.35
C GLY A 230 23.09 13.82 -7.38
N PRO A 231 23.75 14.85 -7.93
CA PRO A 231 25.21 14.98 -7.85
C PRO A 231 25.69 15.12 -6.42
N SER A 232 26.85 14.56 -6.11
CA SER A 232 27.44 14.57 -4.76
C SER A 232 27.79 15.98 -4.29
N GLU A 233 27.79 16.19 -2.97
CA GLU A 233 27.91 17.49 -2.33
C GLU A 233 28.73 17.42 -1.04
N VAL A 234 29.71 18.31 -0.90
CA VAL A 234 30.35 18.58 0.39
C VAL A 234 30.19 20.05 0.77
N LEU A 235 29.88 20.29 2.03
CA LEU A 235 29.86 21.60 2.63
C LEU A 235 30.72 21.59 3.88
N VAL A 236 31.72 22.46 3.93
CA VAL A 236 32.62 22.61 5.07
C VAL A 236 32.33 23.92 5.80
N ILE A 237 32.07 23.87 7.10
CA ILE A 237 32.06 25.04 7.99
C ILE A 237 33.41 25.09 8.71
N ALA A 238 34.17 26.16 8.52
CA ALA A 238 35.49 26.30 9.13
C ALA A 238 35.73 27.70 9.69
N ASP A 239 36.43 27.78 10.80
CA ASP A 239 36.93 29.04 11.38
C ASP A 239 38.44 29.23 11.09
N ASN A 240 39.00 30.35 11.52
CA ASN A 240 40.41 30.68 11.28
C ASN A 240 41.41 29.74 11.98
N THR A 241 40.97 28.77 12.77
CA THR A 241 41.83 27.75 13.39
C THR A 241 42.02 26.51 12.52
N ALA A 242 41.24 26.38 11.44
CA ALA A 242 41.33 25.26 10.53
C ALA A 242 42.57 25.33 9.62
N ASP A 243 43.16 24.17 9.33
CA ASP A 243 44.25 24.09 8.34
C ASP A 243 43.67 24.12 6.90
N SER A 244 44.06 25.15 6.16
CA SER A 244 43.62 25.34 4.75
C SER A 244 43.96 24.15 3.85
N LYS A 245 45.02 23.36 4.17
CA LYS A 245 45.38 22.17 3.40
C LYS A 245 44.36 21.05 3.56
N PHE A 246 43.81 20.88 4.77
CA PHE A 246 42.81 19.86 5.04
C PHE A 246 41.50 20.25 4.35
N ILE A 247 41.05 21.48 4.53
CA ILE A 247 39.83 21.98 3.87
C ILE A 247 39.90 21.85 2.35
N ALA A 248 41.05 22.21 1.76
CA ALA A 248 41.24 22.07 0.32
C ALA A 248 41.20 20.61 -0.13
N ALA A 249 41.80 19.69 0.63
CA ALA A 249 41.77 18.28 0.34
C ALA A 249 40.35 17.69 0.40
N ASP A 250 39.56 18.09 1.40
CA ASP A 250 38.18 17.64 1.58
C ASP A 250 37.24 18.18 0.49
N LEU A 251 37.42 19.44 0.05
CA LEU A 251 36.69 20.00 -1.09
C LEU A 251 37.06 19.29 -2.42
N LEU A 252 38.34 18.91 -2.59
CA LEU A 252 38.83 18.23 -3.79
C LEU A 252 38.41 16.75 -3.81
N SER A 253 38.31 16.06 -2.66
CA SER A 253 37.82 14.68 -2.61
C SER A 253 36.40 14.57 -3.16
N GLN A 254 35.55 15.55 -2.89
CA GLN A 254 34.21 15.60 -3.47
C GLN A 254 34.21 16.02 -4.93
N ALA A 255 35.00 17.04 -5.29
CA ALA A 255 35.05 17.58 -6.66
C ALA A 255 35.55 16.55 -7.68
N GLU A 256 36.32 15.53 -7.28
CA GLU A 256 36.81 14.49 -8.19
C GLU A 256 35.74 13.47 -8.61
N HIS A 257 34.60 13.39 -7.91
CA HIS A 257 33.54 12.42 -8.22
C HIS A 257 32.90 12.64 -9.58
N ASP A 258 32.44 13.88 -9.85
CA ASP A 258 31.74 14.24 -11.10
C ASP A 258 31.86 15.74 -11.38
N LYS A 259 31.76 16.15 -12.65
CA LYS A 259 31.75 17.55 -13.07
C LYS A 259 30.59 18.36 -12.48
N LEU A 260 29.52 17.71 -12.07
CA LEU A 260 28.34 18.30 -11.41
C LEU A 260 28.44 18.29 -9.88
N ALA A 261 29.47 17.70 -9.29
CA ALA A 261 29.69 17.70 -7.85
C ALA A 261 29.82 19.14 -7.34
N SER A 262 29.41 19.40 -6.10
CA SER A 262 29.57 20.71 -5.47
C SER A 262 30.43 20.66 -4.23
N ALA A 263 31.28 21.66 -4.06
CA ALA A 263 32.18 21.81 -2.95
C ALA A 263 32.11 23.24 -2.40
N VAL A 264 31.54 23.40 -1.20
CA VAL A 264 31.24 24.70 -0.60
C VAL A 264 31.98 24.88 0.72
N LEU A 265 32.66 25.98 0.87
CA LEU A 265 33.22 26.43 2.14
C LEU A 265 32.36 27.56 2.72
N LEU A 266 31.92 27.42 3.94
CA LEU A 266 31.32 28.49 4.75
C LEU A 266 32.31 28.86 5.87
N THR A 267 32.68 30.13 5.99
CA THR A 267 33.67 30.56 7.00
C THR A 267 33.39 31.99 7.46
N ASP A 268 33.82 32.33 8.66
CA ASP A 268 33.85 33.70 9.12
C ASP A 268 35.21 34.40 8.88
N SER A 269 36.15 33.72 8.16
CA SER A 269 37.49 34.24 7.90
C SER A 269 37.76 34.39 6.39
N MET A 270 37.97 35.63 5.95
CA MET A 270 38.39 35.93 4.59
C MET A 270 39.79 35.37 4.29
N GLU A 271 40.70 35.44 5.30
CA GLU A 271 42.07 34.92 5.15
C GLU A 271 42.07 33.41 4.95
N LEU A 272 41.23 32.66 5.67
CA LEU A 272 41.08 31.21 5.47
C LEU A 272 40.56 30.91 4.06
N SER A 273 39.53 31.62 3.58
CA SER A 273 38.97 31.41 2.22
C SER A 273 39.99 31.58 1.12
N GLN A 274 40.86 32.59 1.21
CA GLN A 274 41.96 32.85 0.26
C GLN A 274 43.06 31.77 0.36
N ALA A 275 43.40 31.36 1.55
CA ALA A 275 44.40 30.31 1.80
C ALA A 275 43.90 28.95 1.23
N VAL A 276 42.62 28.63 1.40
CA VAL A 276 41.99 27.42 0.83
C VAL A 276 42.00 27.46 -0.70
N ASP A 277 41.65 28.59 -1.35
CA ASP A 277 41.71 28.71 -2.81
C ASP A 277 43.15 28.50 -3.34
N THR A 278 44.15 29.03 -2.63
CA THR A 278 45.56 28.80 -2.95
C THR A 278 45.94 27.33 -2.84
N GLU A 279 45.53 26.67 -1.81
CA GLU A 279 45.79 25.24 -1.58
C GLU A 279 45.06 24.34 -2.61
N ILE A 280 43.82 24.67 -2.97
CA ILE A 280 43.10 23.97 -4.05
C ILE A 280 43.90 24.02 -5.35
N ILE A 281 44.40 25.19 -5.78
CA ILE A 281 45.22 25.31 -6.97
C ILE A 281 46.48 24.45 -6.88
N ARG A 282 47.16 24.49 -5.74
CA ARG A 282 48.36 23.70 -5.50
C ARG A 282 48.10 22.19 -5.56
N GLN A 283 47.04 21.71 -4.87
CA GLN A 283 46.76 20.30 -4.78
C GLN A 283 46.23 19.72 -6.08
N THR A 284 45.36 20.42 -6.81
CA THR A 284 44.84 20.02 -8.13
C THR A 284 45.97 19.73 -9.12
N SER A 285 47.09 20.46 -9.04
CA SER A 285 48.20 20.33 -9.98
C SER A 285 48.91 18.96 -10.02
N TYR A 286 48.74 18.13 -8.99
CA TYR A 286 49.33 16.80 -8.94
C TYR A 286 48.32 15.65 -8.74
N LEU A 287 47.02 15.94 -8.71
CA LEU A 287 45.98 14.94 -8.64
C LEU A 287 45.57 14.44 -10.04
N SER A 288 45.18 13.18 -10.12
CA SER A 288 44.99 12.48 -11.40
C SER A 288 43.72 12.89 -12.16
N ARG A 289 42.68 13.41 -11.47
CA ARG A 289 41.39 13.79 -12.09
C ARG A 289 41.19 15.32 -12.16
N SER A 290 42.27 16.07 -12.35
CA SER A 290 42.27 17.55 -12.33
C SER A 290 41.21 18.17 -13.23
N GLU A 291 40.98 17.68 -14.46
CA GLU A 291 39.97 18.21 -15.38
C GLU A 291 38.54 18.14 -14.83
N ILE A 292 38.23 17.08 -14.09
CA ILE A 292 36.92 16.91 -13.46
C ILE A 292 36.78 17.86 -12.27
N MET A 293 37.81 17.90 -11.41
CA MET A 293 37.85 18.78 -10.25
C MET A 293 37.77 20.28 -10.67
N GLU A 294 38.51 20.68 -11.69
CA GLU A 294 38.47 22.06 -12.21
C GLU A 294 37.10 22.44 -12.76
N ALA A 295 36.42 21.54 -13.47
CA ALA A 295 35.08 21.80 -13.98
C ALA A 295 34.07 21.92 -12.83
N SER A 296 34.08 20.98 -11.87
CA SER A 296 33.22 20.97 -10.68
C SER A 296 33.41 22.26 -9.85
N LEU A 297 34.63 22.59 -9.50
CA LEU A 297 34.94 23.76 -8.66
C LEU A 297 34.64 25.10 -9.36
N ARG A 298 34.88 25.20 -10.65
CA ARG A 298 34.55 26.43 -11.45
C ARG A 298 33.05 26.68 -11.49
N ASP A 299 32.26 25.61 -11.72
CA ASP A 299 30.85 25.76 -12.01
C ASP A 299 30.00 25.65 -10.71
N PHE A 300 30.43 24.84 -9.71
CA PHE A 300 29.68 24.54 -8.50
C PHE A 300 30.51 24.64 -7.20
N GLY A 301 31.75 25.13 -7.25
CA GLY A 301 32.58 25.40 -6.10
C GLY A 301 32.52 26.85 -5.63
N CYS A 302 32.40 27.10 -4.34
CA CYS A 302 32.48 28.45 -3.78
C CYS A 302 32.94 28.49 -2.33
N ALA A 303 33.51 29.63 -1.93
CA ALA A 303 33.68 29.97 -0.52
C ALA A 303 32.77 31.15 -0.18
N ILE A 304 31.92 31.01 0.82
CA ILE A 304 31.01 32.05 1.31
C ILE A 304 31.52 32.53 2.65
N VAL A 305 31.92 33.81 2.71
CA VAL A 305 32.39 34.45 3.93
C VAL A 305 31.22 35.09 4.65
N CYS A 306 30.91 34.58 5.81
CA CYS A 306 29.82 34.97 6.68
C CYS A 306 30.29 35.93 7.80
N ASP A 307 29.35 36.59 8.45
CA ASP A 307 29.66 37.46 9.59
C ASP A 307 29.90 36.67 10.88
N SER A 308 29.45 35.41 10.95
CA SER A 308 29.62 34.54 12.13
C SER A 308 29.44 33.06 11.77
N LEU A 309 29.94 32.16 12.61
CA LEU A 309 29.70 30.71 12.49
C LEU A 309 28.20 30.34 12.61
N SER A 310 27.39 31.11 13.36
CA SER A 310 25.93 30.92 13.43
C SER A 310 25.29 31.13 12.05
N GLN A 311 25.69 32.17 11.33
CA GLN A 311 25.23 32.41 9.95
C GLN A 311 25.70 31.30 8.99
N CYS A 312 26.90 30.75 9.18
CA CYS A 312 27.35 29.59 8.42
C CYS A 312 26.41 28.39 8.63
N VAL A 313 26.01 28.10 9.89
CA VAL A 313 25.08 27.00 10.18
C VAL A 313 23.68 27.26 9.62
N GLU A 314 23.20 28.51 9.65
CA GLU A 314 21.91 28.88 9.03
C GLU A 314 21.92 28.61 7.52
N LEU A 315 22.96 29.02 6.82
CA LEU A 315 23.14 28.74 5.40
C LEU A 315 23.30 27.24 5.12
N ALA A 316 24.07 26.51 5.95
CA ALA A 316 24.19 25.06 5.83
C ALA A 316 22.83 24.35 5.98
N ASN A 317 22.01 24.77 6.94
CA ASN A 317 20.65 24.24 7.11
C ASN A 317 19.74 24.59 5.93
N GLU A 318 19.93 25.74 5.28
CA GLU A 318 19.21 26.12 4.06
C GLU A 318 19.66 25.30 2.85
N ILE A 319 20.93 25.00 2.73
CA ILE A 319 21.49 24.15 1.65
C ILE A 319 21.05 22.70 1.88
N ALA A 320 21.09 22.23 3.11
CA ALA A 320 20.84 20.84 3.50
C ALA A 320 21.75 19.85 2.74
N PRO A 321 23.07 19.94 2.93
CA PRO A 321 24.06 19.24 2.13
C PRO A 321 24.05 17.73 2.40
N GLU A 322 24.58 16.97 1.45
CA GLU A 322 24.89 15.55 1.62
C GLU A 322 25.90 15.33 2.76
N HIS A 323 27.09 15.92 2.63
CA HIS A 323 28.15 15.88 3.63
C HIS A 323 28.33 17.26 4.25
N LEU A 324 28.26 17.36 5.58
CA LEU A 324 28.55 18.57 6.34
C LEU A 324 29.77 18.33 7.23
N GLU A 325 30.88 18.98 6.93
CA GLU A 325 32.04 18.98 7.80
C GLU A 325 32.06 20.25 8.67
N ILE A 326 32.37 20.11 9.94
CA ILE A 326 32.53 21.24 10.89
C ILE A 326 33.93 21.22 11.45
N VAL A 327 34.80 22.03 10.87
CA VAL A 327 36.23 22.09 11.19
C VAL A 327 36.51 23.43 11.85
N THR A 328 36.09 23.55 13.11
CA THR A 328 36.22 24.73 13.94
C THR A 328 36.91 24.37 15.26
N LYS A 329 37.28 25.38 16.05
CA LYS A 329 37.85 25.18 17.39
C LYS A 329 36.95 24.35 18.32
N SER A 330 35.63 24.51 18.18
CA SER A 330 34.62 23.84 19.05
C SER A 330 33.47 23.26 18.19
N PRO A 331 33.70 22.22 17.35
CA PRO A 331 32.68 21.77 16.40
C PRO A 331 31.43 21.21 17.10
N ARG A 332 31.55 20.62 18.27
CA ARG A 332 30.41 20.10 19.05
C ARG A 332 29.44 21.16 19.54
N GLU A 333 29.88 22.41 19.68
CA GLU A 333 29.00 23.53 20.09
C GLU A 333 28.06 23.94 18.96
N LEU A 334 28.46 23.75 17.70
CA LEU A 334 27.62 24.03 16.54
C LEU A 334 26.66 22.90 16.19
N LEU A 335 26.97 21.64 16.55
CA LEU A 335 26.16 20.47 16.21
C LEU A 335 24.68 20.59 16.62
N PRO A 336 24.30 21.10 17.81
CA PRO A 336 22.89 21.28 18.18
C PRO A 336 22.11 22.27 17.29
N LEU A 337 22.80 23.13 16.54
CA LEU A 337 22.21 24.11 15.63
C LEU A 337 21.97 23.53 14.23
N VAL A 338 22.64 22.41 13.90
CA VAL A 338 22.47 21.71 12.62
C VAL A 338 21.13 20.97 12.62
N LYS A 339 20.33 21.25 11.60
CA LYS A 339 19.00 20.63 11.42
C LYS A 339 18.93 19.71 10.20
N ASN A 340 19.67 20.07 9.15
CA ASN A 340 19.55 19.46 7.84
C ASN A 340 20.94 19.15 7.27
N ALA A 341 21.34 17.88 7.34
CA ALA A 341 22.51 17.34 6.66
C ALA A 341 22.34 15.83 6.49
N GLY A 342 22.90 15.25 5.44
CA GLY A 342 22.94 13.82 5.25
C GLY A 342 23.85 13.16 6.29
N ALA A 343 25.09 13.61 6.40
CA ALA A 343 26.03 13.22 7.44
C ALA A 343 26.78 14.43 8.00
N VAL A 344 27.18 14.37 9.28
CA VAL A 344 27.94 15.45 9.95
C VAL A 344 29.28 14.92 10.44
N PHE A 345 30.37 15.55 10.01
CA PHE A 345 31.75 15.22 10.32
C PHE A 345 32.33 16.29 11.23
N LEU A 346 32.91 15.92 12.38
CA LEU A 346 33.32 16.87 13.40
C LEU A 346 34.84 16.87 13.62
N GLY A 347 35.48 17.97 13.32
CA GLY A 347 36.91 18.23 13.60
C GLY A 347 37.83 17.81 12.46
N ALA A 348 39.07 18.29 12.52
CA ALA A 348 40.06 18.23 11.46
C ALA A 348 40.54 16.83 11.05
N TYR A 349 40.25 15.80 11.82
CA TYR A 349 40.64 14.41 11.53
C TYR A 349 39.44 13.50 11.21
N THR A 350 38.34 14.10 10.78
CA THR A 350 37.15 13.39 10.38
C THR A 350 36.74 13.83 8.96
N PRO A 351 37.61 13.56 7.96
CA PRO A 351 37.30 13.92 6.56
C PRO A 351 36.22 13.00 5.98
N GLU A 352 35.53 13.45 4.94
CA GLU A 352 34.48 12.70 4.24
C GLU A 352 34.91 11.28 3.85
N PRO A 353 36.13 11.00 3.30
CA PRO A 353 36.51 9.63 2.96
C PRO A 353 36.55 8.64 4.13
N LEU A 354 36.66 9.11 5.38
CA LEU A 354 36.52 8.25 6.54
C LEU A 354 35.10 7.68 6.63
N GLY A 355 34.09 8.51 6.37
CA GLY A 355 32.67 8.11 6.30
C GLY A 355 32.44 7.14 5.16
N ASP A 356 33.00 7.44 3.99
CA ASP A 356 32.80 6.64 2.78
C ASP A 356 33.33 5.21 2.89
N TYR A 357 34.35 4.97 3.71
CA TYR A 357 35.00 3.66 3.71
C TYR A 357 34.95 2.91 5.04
N LEU A 358 35.21 3.58 6.19
CA LEU A 358 35.53 2.82 7.40
C LEU A 358 34.77 3.22 8.66
N ALA A 359 34.11 4.39 8.71
CA ALA A 359 33.51 4.88 9.95
C ALA A 359 32.30 4.06 10.42
N GLY A 360 31.59 3.39 9.52
CA GLY A 360 30.43 2.56 9.84
C GLY A 360 29.06 3.15 9.47
N PRO A 361 28.78 4.48 9.66
CA PRO A 361 27.63 5.12 9.04
C PRO A 361 27.63 4.97 7.53
N ASP A 362 26.45 4.99 6.92
CA ASP A 362 26.27 4.77 5.48
C ASP A 362 26.64 6.01 4.66
N HIS A 363 27.24 5.82 3.50
CA HIS A 363 27.53 6.88 2.53
C HIS A 363 26.44 7.07 1.47
N VAL A 364 25.38 6.29 1.49
CA VAL A 364 24.21 6.52 0.63
C VAL A 364 23.35 7.59 1.31
N LEU A 365 23.59 8.82 0.96
CA LEU A 365 23.11 10.01 1.64
C LEU A 365 22.13 10.82 0.76
N PRO A 366 21.19 11.55 1.37
CA PRO A 366 20.30 12.44 0.64
C PRO A 366 21.07 13.62 0.04
N THR A 367 20.89 13.84 -1.25
CA THR A 367 21.53 14.90 -2.05
C THR A 367 20.54 15.99 -2.46
N SER A 368 21.03 17.08 -3.05
CA SER A 368 20.20 18.13 -3.66
C SER A 368 19.20 18.76 -2.69
N GLY A 369 19.61 18.95 -1.44
CA GLY A 369 18.80 19.55 -0.39
C GLY A 369 17.71 18.64 0.19
N THR A 370 17.67 17.37 -0.17
CA THR A 370 16.65 16.41 0.32
C THR A 370 16.93 15.95 1.74
N ALA A 371 18.10 16.23 2.31
CA ALA A 371 18.42 16.01 3.73
C ALA A 371 17.48 16.73 4.72
N ARG A 372 16.58 17.59 4.20
CA ARG A 372 15.49 18.21 4.99
C ARG A 372 14.41 17.22 5.41
N PHE A 373 14.25 16.10 4.68
CA PHE A 373 13.17 15.13 4.89
C PHE A 373 13.58 13.68 4.61
N PHE A 374 14.74 13.43 4.00
CA PHE A 374 15.32 12.10 3.88
C PHE A 374 16.45 11.90 4.90
N SER A 375 16.62 10.65 5.32
CA SER A 375 17.72 10.19 6.16
C SER A 375 18.73 9.39 5.34
N PRO A 376 19.97 9.22 5.84
CA PRO A 376 20.92 8.25 5.30
C PRO A 376 20.34 6.85 5.20
N LEU A 377 20.82 6.06 4.25
CA LEU A 377 20.53 4.64 4.23
C LEU A 377 21.03 4.00 5.55
N SER A 378 20.24 3.13 6.12
CA SER A 378 20.56 2.43 7.36
C SER A 378 19.75 1.15 7.47
N VAL A 379 19.95 0.40 8.54
CA VAL A 379 19.14 -0.78 8.85
C VAL A 379 17.63 -0.48 8.81
N ASP A 380 17.20 0.71 9.22
CA ASP A 380 15.77 1.12 9.22
C ASP A 380 15.19 1.16 7.80
N SER A 381 16.02 1.44 6.79
CA SER A 381 15.60 1.47 5.38
C SER A 381 15.15 0.11 4.86
N PHE A 382 15.55 -0.98 5.53
CA PHE A 382 15.25 -2.37 5.16
C PHE A 382 14.26 -3.04 6.10
N LEU A 383 13.70 -2.28 7.04
CA LEU A 383 12.70 -2.75 7.99
C LEU A 383 11.30 -2.28 7.56
N LYS A 384 10.33 -3.12 7.85
CA LYS A 384 8.90 -2.75 7.87
C LYS A 384 8.29 -3.09 9.20
N SER A 385 7.29 -2.34 9.61
CA SER A 385 6.56 -2.59 10.84
C SER A 385 5.07 -2.77 10.59
N MET A 386 4.46 -3.60 11.42
CA MET A 386 3.02 -3.83 11.44
C MET A 386 2.51 -3.52 12.85
N SER A 387 1.38 -2.82 12.95
CA SER A 387 0.67 -2.67 14.22
C SER A 387 -0.02 -3.97 14.57
N VAL A 388 0.02 -4.35 15.85
CA VAL A 388 -0.67 -5.51 16.40
C VAL A 388 -1.60 -5.02 17.49
N LEU A 389 -2.86 -5.43 17.42
CA LEU A 389 -3.89 -5.10 18.39
C LEU A 389 -4.60 -6.40 18.83
N GLU A 390 -4.72 -6.59 20.14
CA GLU A 390 -5.42 -7.71 20.74
C GLU A 390 -6.25 -7.19 21.90
N PHE A 391 -7.57 -7.26 21.79
CA PHE A 391 -8.50 -6.83 22.82
C PHE A 391 -9.37 -8.02 23.24
N SER A 392 -9.53 -8.22 24.54
CA SER A 392 -10.54 -9.13 25.06
C SER A 392 -11.92 -8.46 25.03
N ARG A 393 -12.99 -9.24 25.31
CA ARG A 393 -14.34 -8.70 25.46
C ARG A 393 -14.37 -7.62 26.54
N GLU A 394 -13.76 -7.88 27.68
CA GLU A 394 -13.73 -7.01 28.87
C GLU A 394 -12.98 -5.70 28.59
N ALA A 395 -11.98 -5.72 27.72
CA ALA A 395 -11.23 -4.53 27.32
C ALA A 395 -11.98 -3.71 26.24
N LEU A 396 -12.72 -4.37 25.33
CA LEU A 396 -13.45 -3.71 24.26
C LEU A 396 -14.79 -3.12 24.71
N GLU A 397 -15.50 -3.79 25.62
CA GLU A 397 -16.86 -3.42 26.05
C GLU A 397 -16.96 -2.00 26.60
N PRO A 398 -16.06 -1.51 27.48
CA PRO A 398 -16.14 -0.16 28.03
C PRO A 398 -16.03 0.95 26.98
N ILE A 399 -15.27 0.72 25.89
CA ILE A 399 -15.03 1.71 24.84
C ILE A 399 -15.92 1.52 23.61
N SER A 400 -16.77 0.49 23.60
CA SER A 400 -17.60 0.11 22.45
C SER A 400 -18.51 1.22 21.97
N GLN A 401 -19.16 1.94 22.88
CA GLN A 401 -20.10 3.03 22.56
C GLN A 401 -19.39 4.23 21.94
N GLU A 402 -18.17 4.52 22.33
CA GLU A 402 -17.36 5.59 21.74
C GLU A 402 -16.97 5.27 20.30
N ILE A 403 -16.60 4.01 20.03
CA ILE A 403 -16.29 3.54 18.67
C ILE A 403 -17.54 3.63 17.78
N ILE A 404 -18.70 3.21 18.29
CA ILE A 404 -19.99 3.28 17.59
C ILE A 404 -20.33 4.75 17.26
N ALA A 405 -20.20 5.65 18.25
CA ALA A 405 -20.49 7.08 18.05
C ALA A 405 -19.59 7.71 16.97
N LEU A 406 -18.29 7.38 16.96
CA LEU A 406 -17.35 7.84 15.93
C LEU A 406 -17.74 7.30 14.55
N ALA A 407 -18.03 6.01 14.44
CA ALA A 407 -18.43 5.38 13.19
C ALA A 407 -19.74 5.98 12.63
N GLN A 408 -20.70 6.28 13.50
CA GLN A 408 -21.96 6.94 13.13
C GLN A 408 -21.74 8.39 12.66
N ALA A 409 -20.86 9.14 13.33
CA ALA A 409 -20.51 10.50 12.91
C ALA A 409 -19.89 10.53 11.48
N GLU A 410 -19.15 9.48 11.13
CA GLU A 410 -18.60 9.25 9.79
C GLU A 410 -19.61 8.60 8.81
N LYS A 411 -20.83 8.29 9.25
CA LYS A 411 -21.87 7.56 8.50
C LYS A 411 -21.44 6.15 8.05
N LEU A 412 -20.53 5.53 8.79
CA LEU A 412 -20.03 4.18 8.55
C LEU A 412 -20.82 3.15 9.37
N THR A 413 -22.04 2.88 8.97
CA THR A 413 -22.96 1.99 9.71
C THR A 413 -22.45 0.56 9.86
N ALA A 414 -21.73 0.02 8.87
CA ALA A 414 -21.12 -1.29 8.96
C ALA A 414 -19.99 -1.35 10.02
N HIS A 415 -19.25 -0.26 10.23
CA HIS A 415 -18.25 -0.16 11.30
C HIS A 415 -18.92 -0.17 12.67
N ALA A 416 -19.99 0.61 12.85
CA ALA A 416 -20.78 0.62 14.07
C ALA A 416 -21.36 -0.78 14.36
N ASN A 417 -21.98 -1.41 13.37
CA ASN A 417 -22.53 -2.76 13.48
C ASN A 417 -21.47 -3.80 13.83
N SER A 418 -20.26 -3.68 13.28
CA SER A 418 -19.15 -4.58 13.62
C SER A 418 -18.82 -4.61 15.12
N ILE A 419 -19.04 -3.52 15.83
CA ILE A 419 -18.87 -3.46 17.29
C ILE A 419 -20.13 -3.97 17.99
N GLN A 420 -21.33 -3.55 17.57
CA GLN A 420 -22.61 -3.92 18.19
C GLN A 420 -22.81 -5.42 18.30
N VAL A 421 -22.63 -6.15 17.20
CA VAL A 421 -22.83 -7.61 17.13
C VAL A 421 -21.92 -8.42 18.08
N ARG A 422 -20.82 -7.83 18.57
CA ARG A 422 -19.92 -8.47 19.53
C ARG A 422 -20.47 -8.50 20.94
N PHE A 423 -21.47 -7.65 21.23
CA PHE A 423 -22.08 -7.50 22.56
C PHE A 423 -23.56 -7.84 22.55
N GLU A 424 -24.14 -8.19 21.40
CA GLU A 424 -25.48 -8.76 21.34
C GLU A 424 -25.47 -10.14 22.00
N GLU A 425 -26.26 -10.28 23.01
CA GLU A 425 -26.53 -11.59 23.65
C GLU A 425 -27.54 -12.37 22.79
N GLY A 426 -27.03 -13.29 21.99
CA GLY A 426 -27.83 -14.08 21.07
C GLY A 426 -27.99 -13.41 19.72
N GLY A 427 -27.81 -14.15 18.62
CA GLY A 427 -27.93 -13.65 17.25
C GLY A 427 -29.19 -12.82 17.03
N VAL A 428 -29.19 -12.00 15.98
CA VAL A 428 -30.38 -11.23 15.55
C VAL A 428 -31.62 -12.09 15.81
N PRO A 429 -32.59 -11.63 16.65
CA PRO A 429 -33.77 -12.44 16.91
C PRO A 429 -34.40 -12.74 15.55
N MET A 430 -34.34 -14.00 15.16
CA MET A 430 -34.97 -14.41 13.89
C MET A 430 -36.49 -14.27 14.09
N ARG A 431 -37.10 -13.37 13.29
CA ARG A 431 -38.56 -13.24 13.27
C ARG A 431 -39.14 -14.46 12.56
N GLN A 432 -39.43 -15.49 13.35
CA GLN A 432 -39.89 -16.80 12.86
C GLN A 432 -41.11 -17.28 13.65
N ALA A 433 -41.92 -18.06 12.98
CA ALA A 433 -43.07 -18.70 13.59
C ALA A 433 -43.30 -20.07 12.95
N THR A 434 -43.78 -21.00 13.74
CA THR A 434 -44.22 -22.33 13.29
C THR A 434 -45.68 -22.55 13.68
N ILE A 435 -46.52 -22.72 12.66
CA ILE A 435 -47.96 -22.95 12.83
C ILE A 435 -48.31 -24.37 12.40
N GLN A 436 -49.09 -25.04 13.20
CA GLN A 436 -49.70 -26.32 12.84
C GLN A 436 -51.22 -26.20 12.89
N ARG A 437 -51.90 -26.70 11.86
CA ARG A 437 -53.35 -26.68 11.72
C ARG A 437 -53.83 -28.02 11.18
N THR A 438 -54.70 -28.69 11.92
CA THR A 438 -55.33 -29.93 11.52
C THR A 438 -56.84 -29.76 11.54
N THR A 439 -57.51 -30.09 10.45
CA THR A 439 -58.96 -30.08 10.28
C THR A 439 -59.44 -31.52 9.91
N LYS A 440 -60.66 -31.66 9.45
CA LYS A 440 -61.12 -32.93 8.85
C LYS A 440 -60.65 -33.06 7.38
N GLU A 441 -60.36 -31.96 6.72
CA GLU A 441 -60.01 -31.84 5.31
C GLU A 441 -58.51 -31.71 5.10
N THR A 442 -57.77 -31.09 6.04
CA THR A 442 -56.35 -30.77 5.86
C THR A 442 -55.53 -31.02 7.12
N ASP A 443 -54.24 -31.36 6.96
CA ASP A 443 -53.22 -31.37 8.01
C ASP A 443 -52.00 -30.63 7.51
N ILE A 444 -51.68 -29.47 8.15
CA ILE A 444 -50.68 -28.51 7.65
C ILE A 444 -49.71 -28.15 8.75
N THR A 445 -48.43 -28.27 8.47
CA THR A 445 -47.34 -27.73 9.29
C THR A 445 -46.52 -26.74 8.44
N LEU A 446 -46.34 -25.54 8.97
CA LEU A 446 -45.61 -24.46 8.30
C LEU A 446 -44.70 -23.73 9.24
N SER A 447 -43.40 -23.59 8.87
CA SER A 447 -42.41 -22.74 9.53
C SER A 447 -41.99 -21.62 8.58
N LEU A 448 -42.08 -20.38 9.05
CA LEU A 448 -41.74 -19.17 8.34
C LEU A 448 -40.64 -18.42 9.08
N CYS A 449 -39.57 -18.00 8.38
CA CYS A 449 -38.52 -17.11 8.87
C CYS A 449 -38.39 -15.89 7.95
N LEU A 450 -38.54 -14.70 8.49
CA LEU A 450 -38.51 -13.46 7.70
C LEU A 450 -37.08 -13.02 7.31
N GLU A 451 -36.04 -13.54 7.96
CA GLU A 451 -34.63 -13.25 7.72
C GLU A 451 -33.96 -14.21 6.70
N GLY A 452 -34.74 -15.12 6.09
CA GLY A 452 -34.25 -16.10 5.14
C GLY A 452 -34.18 -17.51 5.72
N GLY A 453 -33.67 -18.46 4.97
CA GLY A 453 -33.59 -19.88 5.34
C GLY A 453 -33.84 -20.80 4.15
N GLU A 454 -34.03 -22.08 4.45
CA GLU A 454 -34.39 -23.08 3.43
C GLU A 454 -35.83 -22.89 2.95
N VAL A 455 -36.09 -23.27 1.69
CA VAL A 455 -37.43 -23.27 1.13
C VAL A 455 -37.76 -24.68 0.67
N ASN A 456 -38.65 -25.35 1.44
CA ASN A 456 -39.12 -26.70 1.20
C ASN A 456 -40.65 -26.75 1.28
N ILE A 457 -41.30 -26.93 0.16
CA ILE A 457 -42.76 -26.81 0.06
C ILE A 457 -43.35 -28.08 -0.58
N SER A 458 -44.34 -28.63 0.08
CA SER A 458 -45.09 -29.82 -0.40
C SER A 458 -46.55 -29.69 -0.03
N THR A 459 -47.39 -29.29 -0.96
CA THR A 459 -48.86 -29.22 -0.80
C THR A 459 -49.60 -30.30 -1.58
N GLY A 460 -48.89 -31.06 -2.40
CA GLY A 460 -49.49 -32.01 -3.34
C GLY A 460 -50.05 -31.36 -4.61
N ILE A 461 -49.99 -30.03 -4.73
CA ILE A 461 -50.45 -29.28 -5.91
C ILE A 461 -49.19 -28.58 -6.53
N GLY A 462 -48.55 -29.23 -7.51
CA GLY A 462 -47.24 -28.82 -8.00
C GLY A 462 -47.15 -27.39 -8.51
N PHE A 463 -48.19 -26.85 -9.13
CA PHE A 463 -48.22 -25.43 -9.53
C PHE A 463 -48.24 -24.49 -8.31
N PHE A 464 -49.02 -24.85 -7.28
CA PHE A 464 -49.08 -24.05 -6.08
C PHE A 464 -47.77 -24.07 -5.27
N ASP A 465 -47.12 -25.26 -5.23
CA ASP A 465 -45.76 -25.37 -4.64
C ASP A 465 -44.78 -24.43 -5.32
N HIS A 466 -44.82 -24.36 -6.68
CA HIS A 466 -44.00 -23.43 -7.42
C HIS A 466 -44.33 -21.96 -7.11
N MET A 467 -45.61 -21.60 -6.99
CA MET A 467 -46.03 -20.23 -6.65
C MET A 467 -45.57 -19.81 -5.27
N LEU A 468 -45.67 -20.67 -4.27
CA LEU A 468 -45.21 -20.41 -2.92
C LEU A 468 -43.68 -20.34 -2.84
N THR A 469 -42.99 -21.16 -3.63
CA THR A 469 -41.51 -21.08 -3.75
C THR A 469 -41.10 -19.73 -4.34
N ALA A 470 -41.78 -19.26 -5.39
CA ALA A 470 -41.52 -17.96 -5.97
C ALA A 470 -41.78 -16.81 -4.97
N LEU A 471 -42.92 -16.90 -4.23
CA LEU A 471 -43.23 -15.93 -3.17
C LEU A 471 -42.11 -15.86 -2.14
N ALA A 472 -41.70 -17.00 -1.57
CA ALA A 472 -40.66 -17.07 -0.55
C ALA A 472 -39.32 -16.52 -1.06
N PHE A 473 -38.93 -16.88 -2.28
CA PHE A 473 -37.70 -16.41 -2.91
C PHE A 473 -37.68 -14.88 -3.09
N TYR A 474 -38.74 -14.28 -3.63
CA TYR A 474 -38.82 -12.84 -3.85
C TYR A 474 -39.02 -12.05 -2.56
N ALA A 475 -39.64 -12.66 -1.55
CA ALA A 475 -39.73 -12.09 -0.20
C ALA A 475 -38.40 -12.18 0.56
N GLY A 476 -37.51 -13.09 0.18
CA GLY A 476 -36.29 -13.39 0.92
C GLY A 476 -36.56 -14.16 2.20
N PHE A 477 -37.65 -14.95 2.28
CA PHE A 477 -38.08 -15.71 3.44
C PHE A 477 -37.58 -17.16 3.37
N GLY A 478 -37.30 -17.74 4.55
CA GLY A 478 -37.28 -19.19 4.71
C GLY A 478 -38.69 -19.70 4.90
N LEU A 479 -39.07 -20.76 4.17
CA LEU A 479 -40.41 -21.35 4.23
C LEU A 479 -40.36 -22.88 4.13
N GLU A 480 -40.66 -23.53 5.22
CA GLU A 480 -40.88 -24.98 5.27
C GLU A 480 -42.37 -25.25 5.40
N LEU A 481 -42.96 -25.94 4.44
CA LEU A 481 -44.39 -26.23 4.40
C LEU A 481 -44.66 -27.68 3.99
N SER A 482 -45.41 -28.36 4.81
CA SER A 482 -46.00 -29.67 4.48
C SER A 482 -47.52 -29.59 4.70
N ALA A 483 -48.27 -29.87 3.65
CA ALA A 483 -49.73 -29.92 3.67
C ALA A 483 -50.27 -31.23 3.06
N LEU A 484 -51.13 -31.90 3.80
CA LEU A 484 -51.90 -33.05 3.36
C LEU A 484 -53.38 -32.64 3.34
N GLY A 485 -53.98 -32.56 2.16
CA GLY A 485 -55.39 -32.22 1.99
C GLY A 485 -56.19 -33.26 1.26
N ASP A 486 -57.50 -33.06 1.22
CA ASP A 486 -58.46 -33.94 0.55
C ASP A 486 -58.54 -33.69 -0.98
N LEU A 487 -57.34 -33.66 -1.64
CA LEU A 487 -57.18 -33.39 -3.08
C LEU A 487 -58.02 -34.32 -4.00
N HIS A 488 -58.56 -35.40 -3.46
CA HIS A 488 -59.49 -36.25 -4.18
C HIS A 488 -60.87 -35.61 -4.38
N VAL A 489 -61.18 -34.54 -3.58
CA VAL A 489 -62.34 -33.68 -3.75
C VAL A 489 -61.99 -32.54 -4.74
N ASP A 490 -61.14 -31.66 -4.30
CA ASP A 490 -60.49 -30.62 -5.13
C ASP A 490 -59.32 -29.95 -4.37
N GLY A 491 -58.75 -28.89 -4.91
CA GLY A 491 -57.64 -28.17 -4.24
C GLY A 491 -58.09 -27.06 -3.31
N HIS A 492 -59.36 -26.77 -3.14
CA HIS A 492 -59.87 -25.57 -2.46
C HIS A 492 -59.46 -25.54 -0.99
N HIS A 493 -59.78 -26.56 -0.22
CA HIS A 493 -59.46 -26.62 1.23
C HIS A 493 -57.96 -26.50 1.45
N THR A 494 -57.15 -27.17 0.64
CA THR A 494 -55.67 -27.13 0.76
C THR A 494 -55.12 -25.72 0.52
N VAL A 495 -55.55 -25.04 -0.52
CA VAL A 495 -55.06 -23.73 -0.92
C VAL A 495 -55.53 -22.65 0.07
N GLU A 496 -56.76 -22.67 0.51
CA GLU A 496 -57.33 -21.76 1.50
C GLU A 496 -56.62 -21.93 2.86
N ASP A 497 -56.53 -23.17 3.37
CA ASP A 497 -55.93 -23.46 4.68
C ASP A 497 -54.41 -23.16 4.70
N VAL A 498 -53.68 -23.38 3.59
CA VAL A 498 -52.27 -22.92 3.49
C VAL A 498 -52.21 -21.39 3.56
N GLY A 499 -53.12 -20.68 2.92
CA GLY A 499 -53.22 -19.20 3.02
C GLY A 499 -53.49 -18.74 4.46
N ILE A 500 -54.36 -19.44 5.19
CA ILE A 500 -54.64 -19.17 6.62
C ILE A 500 -53.38 -19.37 7.46
N VAL A 501 -52.72 -20.54 7.34
CA VAL A 501 -51.55 -20.90 8.14
C VAL A 501 -50.36 -19.98 7.83
N LEU A 502 -50.10 -19.65 6.55
CA LEU A 502 -49.04 -18.72 6.16
C LEU A 502 -49.33 -17.30 6.70
N GLY A 503 -50.59 -16.85 6.63
CA GLY A 503 -50.97 -15.58 7.21
C GLY A 503 -50.78 -15.50 8.73
N GLN A 504 -51.14 -16.56 9.43
CA GLN A 504 -50.90 -16.65 10.89
C GLN A 504 -49.41 -16.66 11.22
N ALA A 505 -48.62 -17.45 10.52
CA ALA A 505 -47.16 -17.49 10.70
C ALA A 505 -46.51 -16.14 10.42
N PHE A 506 -46.94 -15.47 9.37
CA PHE A 506 -46.47 -14.13 9.04
C PHE A 506 -46.79 -13.10 10.14
N ARG A 507 -48.00 -13.12 10.64
CA ARG A 507 -48.45 -12.24 11.73
C ARG A 507 -47.66 -12.49 13.04
N GLU A 508 -47.44 -13.76 13.38
CA GLU A 508 -46.71 -14.16 14.59
C GLU A 508 -45.22 -13.82 14.47
N ALA A 509 -44.58 -14.14 13.34
CA ALA A 509 -43.19 -13.82 13.08
C ALA A 509 -42.95 -12.30 13.08
N LEU A 510 -43.91 -11.50 12.58
CA LEU A 510 -43.80 -10.05 12.50
C LEU A 510 -43.92 -9.35 13.87
N GLY A 511 -44.53 -10.01 14.86
CA GLY A 511 -44.65 -9.53 16.25
C GLY A 511 -45.39 -8.20 16.38
N ASP A 512 -44.84 -7.27 17.15
CA ASP A 512 -45.44 -5.97 17.46
C ASP A 512 -45.32 -4.92 16.36
N LYS A 513 -44.62 -5.24 15.28
CA LYS A 513 -44.43 -4.44 14.07
C LYS A 513 -43.70 -3.10 14.30
N LYS A 514 -42.93 -2.97 15.39
CA LYS A 514 -42.10 -1.79 15.61
C LYS A 514 -40.87 -1.86 14.72
N GLY A 515 -40.42 -0.69 14.26
CA GLY A 515 -39.21 -0.54 13.46
C GLY A 515 -39.30 -1.01 12.00
N ILE A 516 -40.43 -1.66 11.59
CA ILE A 516 -40.58 -2.08 10.18
C ILE A 516 -41.07 -0.94 9.29
N ARG A 517 -40.72 -1.04 8.00
CA ARG A 517 -41.18 -0.09 6.97
C ARG A 517 -42.70 -0.03 6.81
N ARG A 518 -43.41 -1.10 7.15
CA ARG A 518 -44.87 -1.23 7.16
C ARG A 518 -45.54 -1.30 5.78
N TYR A 519 -45.15 -0.44 4.84
CA TYR A 519 -45.70 -0.41 3.47
C TYR A 519 -44.74 -1.08 2.49
N GLY A 520 -45.29 -1.85 1.54
CA GLY A 520 -44.52 -2.44 0.48
C GLY A 520 -45.23 -2.40 -0.85
N THR A 521 -44.43 -2.28 -1.90
CA THR A 521 -44.94 -2.24 -3.29
C THR A 521 -44.09 -3.19 -4.15
N GLY A 522 -44.76 -4.08 -4.90
CA GLY A 522 -44.15 -4.91 -5.90
C GLY A 522 -44.81 -4.70 -7.27
N LEU A 523 -44.01 -4.41 -8.30
CA LEU A 523 -44.43 -4.35 -9.69
C LEU A 523 -43.55 -5.32 -10.48
N VAL A 524 -44.15 -6.42 -10.96
CA VAL A 524 -43.41 -7.52 -11.55
C VAL A 524 -43.98 -7.89 -12.93
N PRO A 525 -43.16 -7.87 -13.97
CA PRO A 525 -43.50 -8.41 -15.27
C PRO A 525 -43.26 -9.94 -15.29
N MET A 526 -44.08 -10.66 -16.02
CA MET A 526 -43.88 -12.06 -16.38
C MET A 526 -44.34 -12.23 -17.81
N ASP A 527 -43.38 -12.29 -18.72
CA ASP A 527 -43.58 -12.26 -20.17
C ASP A 527 -44.56 -11.13 -20.59
N GLU A 528 -45.76 -11.47 -21.12
CA GLU A 528 -46.77 -10.50 -21.54
C GLU A 528 -47.63 -9.97 -20.38
N ALA A 529 -47.50 -10.51 -19.16
CA ALA A 529 -48.27 -10.09 -18.00
C ALA A 529 -47.49 -9.08 -17.12
N LEU A 530 -48.19 -8.11 -16.58
CA LEU A 530 -47.66 -7.18 -15.60
C LEU A 530 -48.59 -7.09 -14.39
N CYS A 531 -48.12 -7.44 -13.20
CA CYS A 531 -48.93 -7.37 -11.98
C CYS A 531 -48.29 -6.45 -10.93
N ARG A 532 -49.15 -5.77 -10.21
CA ARG A 532 -48.79 -4.86 -9.12
C ARG A 532 -49.43 -5.33 -7.82
N THR A 533 -48.64 -5.32 -6.75
CA THR A 533 -49.05 -5.53 -5.37
C THR A 533 -48.66 -4.35 -4.51
N VAL A 534 -49.58 -3.87 -3.69
CA VAL A 534 -49.36 -2.85 -2.63
C VAL A 534 -49.96 -3.39 -1.35
N LEU A 535 -49.21 -3.28 -0.26
CA LEU A 535 -49.70 -3.76 1.04
C LEU A 535 -49.32 -2.85 2.20
N ASP A 536 -50.14 -2.96 3.27
CA ASP A 536 -49.98 -2.27 4.57
C ASP A 536 -50.10 -3.31 5.71
N CYS A 537 -49.05 -3.45 6.52
CA CYS A 537 -49.00 -4.36 7.68
C CYS A 537 -49.73 -3.74 8.92
N SER A 538 -50.93 -3.25 8.77
CA SER A 538 -51.65 -2.40 9.72
C SER A 538 -52.57 -3.11 10.73
N ASN A 539 -52.66 -4.45 10.73
CA ASN A 539 -53.70 -5.23 11.43
C ASN A 539 -55.14 -4.89 11.02
N ARG A 540 -55.35 -4.32 9.83
CA ARG A 540 -56.63 -4.06 9.20
C ARG A 540 -56.76 -4.92 7.95
N PRO A 541 -57.24 -6.17 8.07
CA PRO A 541 -57.29 -7.09 6.96
C PRO A 541 -58.27 -6.59 5.88
N TYR A 542 -57.80 -6.53 4.66
CA TYR A 542 -58.63 -6.18 3.49
C TYR A 542 -57.95 -6.69 2.23
N LEU A 543 -58.70 -7.29 1.33
CA LEU A 543 -58.24 -7.65 0.01
C LEU A 543 -59.00 -6.88 -1.07
N ALA A 544 -58.27 -6.13 -1.89
CA ALA A 544 -58.71 -5.67 -3.20
C ALA A 544 -57.99 -6.48 -4.28
N PHE A 545 -58.72 -7.24 -5.07
CA PHE A 545 -58.16 -8.13 -6.07
C PHE A 545 -58.82 -7.85 -7.44
N ASP A 546 -58.03 -7.44 -8.40
CA ASP A 546 -58.43 -7.13 -9.77
C ASP A 546 -57.46 -7.78 -10.77
N ALA A 547 -57.65 -9.06 -11.03
CA ALA A 547 -56.84 -9.82 -11.96
C ALA A 547 -57.71 -10.80 -12.76
N PRO A 548 -57.73 -10.68 -14.09
CA PRO A 548 -58.46 -11.62 -14.95
C PRO A 548 -57.73 -12.97 -14.96
N MET A 549 -58.51 -14.05 -14.96
CA MET A 549 -58.02 -15.41 -15.09
C MET A 549 -58.56 -16.03 -16.36
N PRO A 550 -57.93 -15.78 -17.53
CA PRO A 550 -58.50 -16.17 -18.82
C PRO A 550 -58.55 -17.69 -19.04
N GLN A 551 -57.69 -18.45 -18.37
CA GLN A 551 -57.75 -19.90 -18.37
C GLN A 551 -58.16 -20.41 -16.98
N PRO A 552 -59.20 -21.25 -16.84
CA PRO A 552 -59.69 -21.71 -15.56
C PRO A 552 -58.77 -22.71 -14.86
N ILE A 553 -57.97 -23.49 -15.61
CA ILE A 553 -57.06 -24.49 -15.06
C ILE A 553 -55.63 -24.26 -15.53
N ILE A 554 -54.68 -24.31 -14.60
CA ILE A 554 -53.25 -24.17 -14.83
C ILE A 554 -52.52 -25.37 -14.23
N GLY A 555 -52.09 -26.36 -15.06
CA GLY A 555 -51.34 -27.51 -14.58
C GLY A 555 -52.00 -28.29 -13.42
N GLY A 556 -53.33 -28.40 -13.46
CA GLY A 556 -54.13 -29.07 -12.41
C GLY A 556 -54.53 -28.15 -11.24
N TYR A 557 -54.17 -26.88 -11.26
CA TYR A 557 -54.57 -25.85 -10.32
C TYR A 557 -55.71 -25.01 -10.89
N ASP A 558 -56.81 -24.88 -10.17
CA ASP A 558 -57.90 -23.99 -10.55
C ASP A 558 -57.50 -22.54 -10.30
N SER A 559 -57.52 -21.72 -11.33
CA SER A 559 -57.03 -20.31 -11.23
C SER A 559 -57.86 -19.44 -10.27
N CYS A 560 -59.13 -19.83 -10.00
CA CYS A 560 -59.98 -19.14 -9.03
C CYS A 560 -59.44 -19.29 -7.57
N LEU A 561 -58.63 -20.32 -7.28
CA LEU A 561 -58.02 -20.52 -5.96
C LEU A 561 -56.97 -19.48 -5.62
N THR A 562 -56.44 -18.78 -6.62
CA THR A 562 -55.49 -17.69 -6.41
C THR A 562 -56.06 -16.59 -5.52
N VAL A 563 -57.29 -16.16 -5.77
CA VAL A 563 -57.95 -15.11 -4.97
C VAL A 563 -58.31 -15.65 -3.55
N GLU A 564 -58.63 -16.94 -3.42
CA GLU A 564 -58.92 -17.54 -2.13
C GLU A 564 -57.67 -17.59 -1.26
N PHE A 565 -56.51 -18.03 -1.81
CA PHE A 565 -55.23 -17.93 -1.12
C PHE A 565 -54.93 -16.51 -0.68
N MET A 566 -55.02 -15.51 -1.57
CA MET A 566 -54.69 -14.12 -1.24
C MET A 566 -55.64 -13.55 -0.17
N ARG A 567 -56.91 -13.95 -0.18
CA ARG A 567 -57.91 -13.59 0.83
C ARG A 567 -57.56 -14.20 2.19
N ALA A 568 -57.32 -15.50 2.22
CA ALA A 568 -56.95 -16.22 3.43
C ALA A 568 -55.67 -15.65 4.06
N PHE A 569 -54.64 -15.42 3.24
CA PHE A 569 -53.37 -14.83 3.67
C PHE A 569 -53.54 -13.39 4.19
N SER A 570 -54.27 -12.55 3.48
CA SER A 570 -54.54 -11.14 3.88
C SER A 570 -55.28 -11.05 5.21
N VAL A 571 -56.32 -11.85 5.37
CA VAL A 571 -57.16 -11.87 6.57
C VAL A 571 -56.40 -12.35 7.81
N ASN A 572 -55.67 -13.47 7.68
CA ASN A 572 -54.96 -14.06 8.80
C ASN A 572 -53.61 -13.37 9.11
N GLY A 573 -52.98 -12.78 8.10
CA GLY A 573 -51.75 -11.96 8.25
C GLY A 573 -52.02 -10.55 8.81
N GLY A 574 -53.31 -10.14 8.86
CA GLY A 574 -53.68 -8.79 9.33
C GLY A 574 -53.17 -7.69 8.43
N ILE A 575 -53.16 -7.92 7.11
CA ILE A 575 -52.64 -6.96 6.14
C ILE A 575 -53.77 -6.41 5.24
N THR A 576 -53.64 -5.16 4.85
CA THR A 576 -54.39 -4.58 3.75
C THR A 576 -53.62 -4.89 2.47
N LEU A 577 -54.21 -5.66 1.55
CA LEU A 577 -53.55 -6.17 0.34
C LEU A 577 -54.33 -5.69 -0.89
N HIS A 578 -53.69 -4.98 -1.78
CA HIS A 578 -54.19 -4.60 -3.08
C HIS A 578 -53.36 -5.27 -4.17
N GLN A 579 -54.01 -6.07 -5.00
CA GLN A 579 -53.39 -6.73 -6.14
C GLN A 579 -54.14 -6.43 -7.43
N LYS A 580 -53.40 -6.06 -8.46
CA LYS A 580 -53.95 -5.78 -9.77
C LYS A 580 -53.04 -6.35 -10.86
N CYS A 581 -53.65 -7.04 -11.83
CA CYS A 581 -53.05 -7.31 -13.12
C CYS A 581 -53.30 -6.11 -14.03
N GLU A 582 -52.29 -5.40 -14.43
CA GLU A 582 -52.39 -4.20 -15.31
C GLU A 582 -52.71 -4.68 -16.74
N TYR A 583 -52.12 -5.78 -17.19
CA TYR A 583 -52.41 -6.49 -18.43
C TYR A 583 -51.79 -7.91 -18.41
N GLY A 584 -52.31 -8.82 -19.21
CA GLY A 584 -51.84 -10.20 -19.40
C GLY A 584 -52.93 -11.08 -19.97
N ASP A 585 -52.54 -12.07 -20.77
CA ASP A 585 -53.46 -12.98 -21.49
C ASP A 585 -53.29 -14.44 -21.07
N ASN A 586 -52.26 -14.76 -20.30
CA ASN A 586 -51.98 -16.11 -19.84
C ASN A 586 -52.16 -16.20 -18.30
N ALA A 587 -53.12 -17.00 -17.86
CA ALA A 587 -53.41 -17.15 -16.42
C ALA A 587 -52.23 -17.69 -15.61
N HIS A 588 -51.34 -18.49 -16.19
CA HIS A 588 -50.10 -18.93 -15.55
C HIS A 588 -49.20 -17.72 -15.25
N HIS A 589 -48.89 -16.90 -16.27
CA HIS A 589 -48.03 -15.73 -16.12
C HIS A 589 -48.64 -14.68 -15.20
N ILE A 590 -49.94 -14.48 -15.25
CA ILE A 590 -50.65 -13.58 -14.33
C ILE A 590 -50.50 -14.05 -12.89
N THR A 591 -50.80 -15.34 -12.61
CA THR A 591 -50.71 -15.91 -11.26
C THR A 591 -49.28 -15.83 -10.74
N GLU A 592 -48.29 -16.20 -11.53
CA GLU A 592 -46.89 -16.17 -11.13
C GLU A 592 -46.42 -14.71 -10.83
N ALA A 593 -46.83 -13.74 -11.69
CA ALA A 593 -46.53 -12.32 -11.44
C ALA A 593 -47.19 -11.80 -10.16
N LEU A 594 -48.40 -12.25 -9.81
CA LEU A 594 -49.08 -11.90 -8.54
C LEU A 594 -48.33 -12.43 -7.32
N PHE A 595 -47.87 -13.71 -7.32
CA PHE A 595 -47.10 -14.27 -6.22
C PHE A 595 -45.71 -13.61 -6.10
N LYS A 596 -45.03 -13.36 -7.23
CA LYS A 596 -43.74 -12.67 -7.23
C LYS A 596 -43.87 -11.22 -6.73
N SER A 597 -44.86 -10.48 -7.20
CA SER A 597 -45.10 -9.09 -6.76
C SER A 597 -45.50 -9.01 -5.29
N LEU A 598 -46.22 -10.02 -4.76
CA LEU A 598 -46.50 -10.14 -3.35
C LEU A 598 -45.18 -10.37 -2.56
N GLY A 599 -44.31 -11.26 -3.01
CA GLY A 599 -43.00 -11.49 -2.40
C GLY A 599 -42.17 -10.20 -2.33
N VAL A 600 -42.07 -9.46 -3.44
CA VAL A 600 -41.35 -8.17 -3.49
C VAL A 600 -41.94 -7.16 -2.50
N ALA A 601 -43.26 -7.04 -2.45
CA ALA A 601 -43.95 -6.11 -1.54
C ALA A 601 -43.76 -6.52 -0.07
N LEU A 602 -43.83 -7.81 0.25
CA LEU A 602 -43.57 -8.30 1.61
C LEU A 602 -42.13 -8.01 2.04
N LYS A 603 -41.13 -8.28 1.19
CA LYS A 603 -39.73 -7.95 1.47
C LYS A 603 -39.53 -6.49 1.85
N GLU A 604 -40.18 -5.60 1.13
CA GLU A 604 -40.10 -4.17 1.38
C GLU A 604 -40.81 -3.79 2.70
N ALA A 605 -42.01 -4.32 2.96
CA ALA A 605 -42.82 -3.98 4.11
C ALA A 605 -42.24 -4.45 5.45
N VAL A 606 -41.55 -5.62 5.47
CA VAL A 606 -40.97 -6.19 6.70
C VAL A 606 -39.57 -5.71 6.98
N ARG A 607 -38.97 -4.92 6.09
CA ARG A 607 -37.61 -4.39 6.27
C ARG A 607 -37.54 -3.58 7.55
N ASP A 608 -36.57 -3.93 8.40
CA ASP A 608 -36.27 -3.18 9.61
C ASP A 608 -35.62 -1.82 9.23
N GLU A 609 -36.21 -0.73 9.68
CA GLU A 609 -35.73 0.65 9.51
C GLU A 609 -35.23 1.25 10.83
N GLY A 610 -35.22 0.45 11.90
CA GLY A 610 -34.88 0.87 13.26
C GLY A 610 -35.99 1.66 13.94
N ASP A 611 -35.86 1.85 15.23
CA ASP A 611 -36.77 2.73 15.98
C ASP A 611 -36.58 4.18 15.49
N ALA A 612 -37.63 4.76 14.88
CA ALA A 612 -37.65 6.14 14.45
C ALA A 612 -37.89 7.10 15.64
#